data_eccb949212ef4f13a0ce493c030e8c09
#
_entry.id   eccb949212ef4f13a0ce493c030e8c09
#
_cell.length_a   1.000
_cell.length_b   1.000
_cell.length_c   1.000
_cell.angle_alpha   90.00
_cell.angle_beta   90.00
_cell.angle_gamma   90.00
#
_symmetry.space_group_name_H-M   'P 1'
#
loop_
_entity.id
_entity.type
_entity.pdbx_description
1 polymer ?
#
loop_
_entity_poly.entity_id
_entity_poly.type
_entity_poly.pdbx_seq_one_letter_code
_entity_poly.pdbx_strand_id
1 'polypeptide(L)'
;MPYRDKARVQAWVDEFRSDQHVDTPVDVLEKDFTAGPESGLVVVTLRTVSTVTYIQAVVTDGVPKWVVTFEPRSEAFDLDHVAVSQLAQDLVALANLCTFLQLKTDEALLASA
;
A
#
# COMPACT_ATOMS: atom_id res chain seq x y z
N MET A 1 13.49 8.97 13.83
CA MET A 1 13.94 9.14 12.46
C MET A 1 12.81 8.77 11.48
N PRO A 2 12.43 9.69 10.60
CA PRO A 2 11.32 9.43 9.69
C PRO A 2 11.76 8.52 8.54
N TYR A 3 11.49 7.23 8.65
CA TYR A 3 11.88 6.29 7.61
C TYR A 3 10.71 5.78 6.76
N ARG A 4 9.47 6.16 7.10
CA ARG A 4 8.28 5.83 6.30
C ARG A 4 7.43 7.07 6.03
N ASP A 5 8.08 8.19 5.77
CA ASP A 5 7.39 9.42 5.37
C ASP A 5 7.00 9.34 3.88
N LYS A 6 6.25 10.34 3.42
CA LYS A 6 5.75 10.36 2.04
C LYS A 6 6.87 10.27 1.01
N ALA A 7 7.96 11.01 1.21
CA ALA A 7 9.06 11.05 0.23
C ALA A 7 9.74 9.70 0.09
N ARG A 8 10.03 9.03 1.21
CA ARG A 8 10.67 7.71 1.17
C ARG A 8 9.74 6.65 0.60
N VAL A 9 8.48 6.67 1.00
CA VAL A 9 7.48 5.72 0.48
C VAL A 9 7.27 5.93 -1.01
N GLN A 10 7.25 7.19 -1.47
CA GLN A 10 7.15 7.47 -2.91
C GLN A 10 8.32 6.86 -3.68
N ALA A 11 9.54 6.99 -3.15
CA ALA A 11 10.72 6.41 -3.78
C ALA A 11 10.62 4.87 -3.85
N TRP A 12 10.14 4.23 -2.79
CA TRP A 12 9.95 2.79 -2.77
C TRP A 12 8.88 2.33 -3.76
N VAL A 13 7.77 3.06 -3.84
CA VAL A 13 6.69 2.74 -4.80
C VAL A 13 7.20 2.89 -6.24
N ASP A 14 7.96 3.95 -6.52
CA ASP A 14 8.54 4.16 -7.85
C ASP A 14 9.48 3.01 -8.24
N GLU A 15 10.32 2.56 -7.30
CA GLU A 15 11.20 1.42 -7.51
C GLU A 15 10.40 0.15 -7.81
N PHE A 16 9.35 -0.12 -7.04
CA PHE A 16 8.50 -1.28 -7.24
C PHE A 16 7.84 -1.27 -8.62
N ARG A 17 7.28 -0.13 -9.01
CA ARG A 17 6.58 0.00 -10.29
C ARG A 17 7.55 -0.18 -11.46
N SER A 18 8.76 0.32 -11.33
CA SER A 18 9.79 0.15 -12.35
C SER A 18 10.22 -1.31 -12.49
N ASP A 19 10.43 -2.00 -11.37
CA ASP A 19 10.91 -3.39 -11.36
C ASP A 19 9.84 -4.39 -11.80
N GLN A 20 8.59 -4.16 -11.41
CA GLN A 20 7.49 -5.10 -11.62
C GLN A 20 6.62 -4.75 -12.83
N HIS A 21 6.84 -3.60 -13.45
CA HIS A 21 6.02 -3.11 -14.58
C HIS A 21 4.52 -3.11 -14.25
N VAL A 22 4.18 -2.64 -13.04
CA VAL A 22 2.80 -2.63 -12.55
C VAL A 22 2.06 -1.41 -13.07
N ASP A 23 0.88 -1.63 -13.67
CA ASP A 23 0.03 -0.57 -14.23
C ASP A 23 -1.08 -0.11 -13.29
N THR A 24 -1.25 -0.75 -12.14
CA THR A 24 -2.29 -0.40 -11.18
C THR A 24 -2.09 1.03 -10.67
N PRO A 25 -3.14 1.88 -10.70
CA PRO A 25 -3.02 3.25 -10.17
C PRO A 25 -2.70 3.23 -8.68
N VAL A 26 -1.63 3.92 -8.32
CA VAL A 26 -1.13 4.00 -6.94
C VAL A 26 -0.71 5.44 -6.67
N ASP A 27 -1.23 6.02 -5.59
CA ASP A 27 -0.87 7.35 -5.14
C ASP A 27 -0.29 7.30 -3.74
N VAL A 28 0.76 8.08 -3.49
CA VAL A 28 1.36 8.20 -2.16
C VAL A 28 0.95 9.52 -1.55
N LEU A 29 0.32 9.45 -0.38
CA LEU A 29 -0.17 10.60 0.35
C LEU A 29 0.40 10.62 1.77
N GLU A 30 0.02 11.64 2.53
CA GLU A 30 0.35 11.74 3.95
C GLU A 30 -0.90 11.51 4.78
N LYS A 31 -0.79 10.73 5.86
CA LYS A 31 -1.91 10.49 6.78
C LYS A 31 -2.37 11.84 7.36
N ASP A 32 -3.68 12.07 7.34
CA ASP A 32 -4.28 13.28 7.89
C ASP A 32 -3.67 14.57 7.33
N PHE A 33 -3.10 14.49 6.11
CA PHE A 33 -2.44 15.61 5.44
C PHE A 33 -1.32 16.24 6.26
N THR A 34 -0.69 15.46 7.13
CA THR A 34 0.37 15.93 8.04
C THR A 34 1.64 15.11 7.85
N ALA A 35 2.76 15.79 7.63
CA ALA A 35 4.06 15.13 7.51
C ALA A 35 4.49 14.51 8.85
N GLY A 36 5.17 13.36 8.77
CA GLY A 36 5.67 12.69 9.96
C GLY A 36 6.39 11.39 9.62
N PRO A 37 7.09 10.78 10.59
CA PRO A 37 7.94 9.61 10.34
C PRO A 37 7.17 8.37 9.90
N GLU A 38 5.88 8.29 10.20
CA GLU A 38 5.02 7.18 9.82
C GLU A 38 3.82 7.65 9.02
N SER A 39 3.95 8.76 8.30
CA SER A 39 2.83 9.40 7.61
C SER A 39 2.57 8.85 6.21
N GLY A 40 3.47 8.02 5.67
CA GLY A 40 3.31 7.47 4.33
C GLY A 40 2.04 6.65 4.19
N LEU A 41 1.22 6.96 3.19
CA LEU A 41 -0.04 6.30 2.90
C LEU A 41 -0.10 6.00 1.42
N VAL A 42 -0.29 4.74 1.07
CA VAL A 42 -0.34 4.31 -0.34
C VAL A 42 -1.77 3.96 -0.70
N VAL A 43 -2.39 4.81 -1.52
CA VAL A 43 -3.77 4.60 -1.99
C VAL A 43 -3.74 3.80 -3.28
N VAL A 44 -4.46 2.68 -3.31
CA VAL A 44 -4.50 1.77 -4.46
C VAL A 44 -5.92 1.78 -5.03
N THR A 45 -6.03 2.00 -6.34
CA THR A 45 -7.32 1.95 -7.02
C THR A 45 -7.52 0.56 -7.62
N LEU A 46 -8.55 -0.14 -7.15
CA LEU A 46 -8.93 -1.43 -7.71
C LEU A 46 -9.83 -1.21 -8.92
N ARG A 47 -9.61 -1.98 -10.00
CA ARG A 47 -10.31 -1.79 -11.27
C ARG A 47 -11.79 -2.14 -11.22
N THR A 48 -12.17 -3.10 -10.40
CA THR A 48 -13.49 -3.71 -10.45
C THR A 48 -14.38 -3.36 -9.27
N VAL A 49 -13.84 -2.75 -8.22
CA VAL A 49 -14.61 -2.34 -7.05
C VAL A 49 -14.27 -0.91 -6.68
N SER A 50 -15.27 -0.16 -6.24
CA SER A 50 -15.12 1.24 -5.86
C SER A 50 -14.88 1.41 -4.35
N THR A 51 -14.34 0.38 -3.71
CA THR A 51 -13.98 0.41 -2.29
C THR A 51 -12.66 1.17 -2.14
N VAL A 52 -12.62 2.11 -1.20
CA VAL A 52 -11.38 2.80 -0.87
C VAL A 52 -10.42 1.81 -0.22
N THR A 53 -9.24 1.68 -0.81
CA THR A 53 -8.23 0.72 -0.38
C THR A 53 -6.90 1.42 -0.25
N TYR A 54 -6.22 1.22 0.86
CA TYR A 54 -4.91 1.82 1.05
C TYR A 54 -4.02 0.95 1.92
N ILE A 55 -2.70 1.14 1.73
CA ILE A 55 -1.68 0.49 2.54
C ILE A 55 -1.11 1.57 3.46
N GLN A 56 -1.08 1.31 4.75
CA GLN A 56 -0.59 2.29 5.71
C GLN A 56 0.47 1.71 6.62
N ALA A 57 1.42 2.57 6.99
CA ALA A 57 2.46 2.25 7.95
C ALA A 57 1.87 2.28 9.36
N VAL A 58 2.07 1.22 10.12
CA VAL A 58 1.64 1.15 11.52
C VAL A 58 2.76 0.57 12.36
N VAL A 59 2.68 0.79 13.67
CA VAL A 59 3.59 0.16 14.63
C VAL A 59 2.75 -0.72 15.54
N THR A 60 3.05 -2.02 15.55
CA THR A 60 2.34 -3.00 16.36
C THR A 60 3.33 -3.64 17.32
N ASP A 61 3.09 -3.47 18.63
CA ASP A 61 3.98 -3.97 19.69
C ASP A 61 5.44 -3.56 19.48
N GLY A 62 5.64 -2.31 19.05
CA GLY A 62 6.97 -1.77 18.78
C GLY A 62 7.60 -2.22 17.48
N VAL A 63 6.88 -3.01 16.66
CA VAL A 63 7.38 -3.52 15.39
C VAL A 63 6.73 -2.78 14.23
N PRO A 64 7.52 -2.13 13.34
CA PRO A 64 6.97 -1.46 12.16
C PRO A 64 6.38 -2.47 11.18
N LYS A 65 5.13 -2.23 10.79
CA LYS A 65 4.39 -3.09 9.87
C LYS A 65 3.72 -2.25 8.80
N TRP A 66 3.31 -2.90 7.73
CA TRP A 66 2.42 -2.34 6.72
C TRP A 66 1.13 -3.15 6.73
N VAL A 67 0.00 -2.46 6.74
CA VAL A 67 -1.31 -3.10 6.73
C VAL A 67 -2.15 -2.55 5.60
N VAL A 68 -3.01 -3.39 5.03
CA VAL A 68 -3.96 -3.00 3.99
C VAL A 68 -5.31 -2.77 4.66
N THR A 69 -5.90 -1.62 4.39
CA THR A 69 -7.23 -1.26 4.89
C THR A 69 -8.20 -1.18 3.73
N PHE A 70 -9.31 -1.90 3.86
CA PHE A 70 -10.45 -1.81 2.95
C PHE A 70 -11.56 -1.10 3.71
N GLU A 71 -11.95 0.10 3.26
CA GLU A 71 -13.00 0.83 3.95
C GLU A 71 -14.36 0.18 3.71
N PRO A 72 -15.25 0.19 4.70
CA PRO A 72 -16.54 -0.48 4.57
C PRO A 72 -17.42 0.18 3.52
N ARG A 73 -18.26 -0.62 2.86
CA ARG A 73 -19.27 -0.17 1.93
C ARG A 73 -20.64 -0.29 2.60
N SER A 74 -21.53 0.64 2.26
CA SER A 74 -22.90 0.62 2.79
C SER A 74 -23.80 -0.38 2.06
N GLU A 75 -23.41 -0.83 0.88
CA GLU A 75 -24.22 -1.72 0.04
C GLU A 75 -23.41 -2.92 -0.43
N ALA A 76 -24.10 -4.03 -0.64
CA ALA A 76 -23.51 -5.20 -1.28
C ALA A 76 -23.28 -4.91 -2.77
N PHE A 77 -22.34 -5.63 -3.38
CA PHE A 77 -22.09 -5.57 -4.81
C PHE A 77 -21.81 -6.97 -5.34
N ASP A 78 -22.15 -7.18 -6.60
CA ASP A 78 -21.98 -8.46 -7.27
C ASP A 78 -20.96 -8.31 -8.40
N LEU A 79 -20.12 -9.33 -8.58
CA LEU A 79 -19.14 -9.38 -9.66
C LEU A 79 -19.34 -10.69 -10.43
N ASP A 80 -19.26 -10.64 -11.75
CA ASP A 80 -19.23 -11.86 -12.56
C ASP A 80 -17.82 -12.50 -12.52
N HIS A 81 -17.66 -13.64 -13.19
CA HIS A 81 -16.40 -14.38 -13.15
C HIS A 81 -15.22 -13.58 -13.74
N VAL A 82 -15.47 -12.75 -14.75
CA VAL A 82 -14.42 -11.92 -15.35
C VAL A 82 -13.96 -10.86 -14.36
N ALA A 83 -14.89 -10.16 -13.73
CA ALA A 83 -14.58 -9.11 -12.75
C ALA A 83 -13.91 -9.70 -11.51
N VAL A 84 -14.32 -10.88 -11.05
CA VAL A 84 -13.67 -11.56 -9.93
C VAL A 84 -12.22 -11.93 -10.28
N SER A 85 -11.97 -12.39 -11.51
CA SER A 85 -10.59 -12.69 -11.94
C SER A 85 -9.71 -11.44 -11.95
N GLN A 86 -10.27 -10.30 -12.42
CA GLN A 86 -9.55 -9.02 -12.40
C GLN A 86 -9.26 -8.57 -10.98
N LEU A 87 -10.24 -8.71 -10.08
CA LEU A 87 -10.05 -8.38 -8.66
C LEU A 87 -8.95 -9.25 -8.06
N ALA A 88 -8.93 -10.55 -8.36
CA ALA A 88 -7.89 -11.44 -7.86
C ALA A 88 -6.50 -10.99 -8.32
N GLN A 89 -6.37 -10.58 -9.59
CA GLN A 89 -5.10 -10.05 -10.11
C GLN A 89 -4.68 -8.77 -9.39
N ASP A 90 -5.64 -7.87 -9.15
CA ASP A 90 -5.37 -6.62 -8.44
C ASP A 90 -4.94 -6.89 -6.99
N LEU A 91 -5.57 -7.89 -6.34
CA LEU A 91 -5.20 -8.27 -4.98
C LEU A 91 -3.82 -8.89 -4.90
N VAL A 92 -3.42 -9.67 -5.91
CA VAL A 92 -2.05 -10.20 -5.98
C VAL A 92 -1.05 -9.06 -6.12
N ALA A 93 -1.31 -8.09 -6.99
CA ALA A 93 -0.45 -6.92 -7.16
C ALA A 93 -0.36 -6.13 -5.85
N LEU A 94 -1.48 -5.94 -5.17
CA LEU A 94 -1.56 -5.27 -3.88
C LEU A 94 -0.73 -6.00 -2.82
N ALA A 95 -0.84 -7.33 -2.77
CA ALA A 95 -0.07 -8.15 -1.84
C ALA A 95 1.44 -8.03 -2.11
N ASN A 96 1.83 -8.04 -3.37
CA ASN A 96 3.24 -7.89 -3.75
C ASN A 96 3.79 -6.54 -3.35
N LEU A 97 3.02 -5.47 -3.55
CA LEU A 97 3.43 -4.13 -3.14
C LEU A 97 3.58 -4.05 -1.62
N CYS A 98 2.60 -4.58 -0.88
CA CYS A 98 2.65 -4.57 0.58
C CYS A 98 3.89 -5.32 1.10
N THR A 99 4.19 -6.48 0.52
CA THR A 99 5.38 -7.27 0.85
C THR A 99 6.66 -6.50 0.55
N PHE A 100 6.71 -5.82 -0.60
CA PHE A 100 7.87 -5.02 -0.99
C PHE A 100 8.12 -3.89 0.02
N LEU A 101 7.06 -3.17 0.40
CA LEU A 101 7.16 -2.09 1.39
C LEU A 101 7.63 -2.62 2.75
N GLN A 102 7.17 -3.79 3.15
CA GLN A 102 7.60 -4.41 4.39
C GLN A 102 9.08 -4.80 4.34
N LEU A 103 9.55 -5.36 3.23
CA LEU A 103 10.95 -5.70 3.06
C LEU A 103 11.85 -4.47 3.10
N LYS A 104 11.43 -3.38 2.45
CA LYS A 104 12.18 -2.12 2.48
C LYS A 104 12.25 -1.54 3.90
N THR A 105 11.16 -1.66 4.65
CA THR A 105 11.11 -1.22 6.04
C THR A 105 12.07 -2.04 6.90
N ASP A 106 12.07 -3.36 6.73
CA ASP A 106 12.93 -4.25 7.49
C ASP A 106 14.42 -3.98 7.17
N GLU A 107 14.75 -3.75 5.90
CA GLU A 107 16.11 -3.38 5.49
C GLU A 107 16.55 -2.05 6.12
N ALA A 108 15.64 -1.06 6.14
CA ALA A 108 15.94 0.24 6.72
C ALA A 108 16.17 0.14 8.23
N LEU A 109 15.42 -0.72 8.92
CA LEU A 109 15.63 -0.97 10.35
C LEU A 109 17.00 -1.59 10.62
N LEU A 110 17.41 -2.56 9.80
CA LEU A 110 18.74 -3.18 9.94
C LEU A 110 19.84 -2.18 9.68
N ALA A 111 19.66 -1.30 8.70
CA ALA A 111 20.65 -0.26 8.38
C ALA A 111 20.78 0.79 9.49
N SER A 112 19.70 0.99 10.28
CA SER A 112 19.66 1.96 11.38
C SER A 112 20.16 1.39 12.70
N ALA A 113 20.35 0.10 12.79
CA ALA A 113 20.73 -0.59 14.02
C ALA A 113 22.20 -0.37 14.37
#